data_5e11dd7e9969dfe9f3ddb7b2a4665a03
#
_entry.id   5e11dd7e9969dfe9f3ddb7b2a4665a03
#
_cell.length_a   1.000
_cell.length_b   1.000
_cell.length_c   1.000
_cell.angle_alpha   90.00
_cell.angle_beta   90.00
_cell.angle_gamma   90.00
#
_symmetry.space_group_name_H-M   'P 1'
#
loop_
_entity.id
_entity.type
_entity.pdbx_description
1 polymer ?
#
loop_
_entity_poly.entity_id
_entity_poly.type
_entity_poly.pdbx_seq_one_letter_code
_entity_poly.pdbx_strand_id
1 'polypeptide(L)'
;MPRYDDSLTALLRAMLWDEPLSIDPSLLMSHELWHQASRQQLSHMLAVWALNHAYAIPHPTVVKQRVYRTLQRRERQNNFLLDLVSLLHAHGIEPVLLKGYALSLLYPNPDMRDYSDVDLYIGEHDYNRMIPVIREAYPDAYWFSEEHAGLHFVMVKDAQFDLIAEMHRVTMEFSRMPRANRAFQQFTQEEMNHPKQQTLDGVVISIPSLSYNALYVFLHAWHHFAANGVGLRQMGDWALALHAARSEQHLADVLSPLLKHMHMLEVWQTFGWVLVNRLGLPQDEFPLYNISSRCARRGERLYRQLLRDGHCGRQRRFCLCSHTLYVYPFSRPTKGRLFQKIHTLLRMIFDSIQLAKLFPRFAFYTILSIPLASTSTEKS
;
A
#
# COMPACT_ATOMS: atom_id res chain seq x y z
N MET A 1 24.94 3.56 22.58
CA MET A 1 24.86 3.54 21.12
C MET A 1 23.44 3.83 20.72
N PRO A 2 23.15 4.80 19.85
CA PRO A 2 21.80 4.95 19.28
C PRO A 2 21.43 3.63 18.62
N ARG A 3 20.22 3.15 18.84
CA ARG A 3 19.75 1.95 18.16
C ARG A 3 19.64 2.29 16.68
N TYR A 4 20.10 1.44 15.78
CA TYR A 4 19.97 1.64 14.34
C TYR A 4 18.53 1.97 13.89
N ASP A 5 17.56 1.56 14.67
CA ASP A 5 16.15 1.88 14.51
C ASP A 5 15.87 3.40 14.54
N ASP A 6 16.47 4.14 15.50
CA ASP A 6 16.30 5.58 15.61
C ASP A 6 17.06 6.30 14.48
N SER A 7 18.24 5.76 14.09
CA SER A 7 19.02 6.28 12.96
C SER A 7 18.28 6.10 11.63
N LEU A 8 17.65 4.94 11.40
CA LEU A 8 16.87 4.70 10.18
C LEU A 8 15.65 5.61 10.09
N THR A 9 15.00 5.88 11.22
CA THR A 9 13.86 6.79 11.27
C THR A 9 14.29 8.24 11.03
N ALA A 10 15.42 8.66 11.58
CA ALA A 10 16.00 9.98 11.31
C ALA A 10 16.38 10.16 9.82
N LEU A 11 16.94 9.13 9.20
CA LEU A 11 17.20 9.11 7.75
C LEU A 11 15.91 9.21 6.94
N LEU A 12 14.88 8.44 7.33
CA LEU A 12 13.60 8.49 6.62
C LEU A 12 12.97 9.89 6.71
N ARG A 13 13.04 10.56 7.87
CA ARG A 13 12.59 11.95 8.00
C ARG A 13 13.35 12.88 7.07
N ALA A 14 14.69 12.82 7.05
CA ALA A 14 15.50 13.63 6.16
C ALA A 14 15.12 13.41 4.69
N MET A 15 14.86 12.15 4.29
CA MET A 15 14.46 11.80 2.93
C MET A 15 13.04 12.25 2.55
N LEU A 16 12.08 12.21 3.50
CA LEU A 16 10.68 12.57 3.22
C LEU A 16 10.46 14.09 3.19
N TRP A 17 11.17 14.82 4.05
CA TRP A 17 10.91 16.25 4.28
C TRP A 17 12.01 17.15 3.76
N ASP A 18 13.02 16.59 3.09
CA ASP A 18 14.21 17.30 2.64
C ASP A 18 14.90 18.07 3.79
N GLU A 19 14.91 17.44 4.98
CA GLU A 19 15.51 18.02 6.20
C GLU A 19 17.01 17.67 6.26
N PRO A 20 17.83 18.52 6.93
CA PRO A 20 19.20 18.18 7.23
C PRO A 20 19.31 16.88 8.04
N LEU A 21 20.35 16.09 7.75
CA LEU A 21 20.59 14.85 8.47
C LEU A 21 20.90 15.12 9.95
N SER A 22 20.11 14.54 10.85
CA SER A 22 20.23 14.74 12.30
C SER A 22 21.08 13.68 13.02
N ILE A 23 21.73 12.78 12.27
CA ILE A 23 22.61 11.74 12.79
C ILE A 23 24.02 11.86 12.18
N ASP A 24 25.01 11.18 12.76
CA ASP A 24 26.36 11.12 12.23
C ASP A 24 26.35 10.47 10.80
N PRO A 25 26.78 11.18 9.75
CA PRO A 25 26.83 10.65 8.40
C PRO A 25 27.71 9.40 8.26
N SER A 26 28.68 9.17 9.15
CA SER A 26 29.52 7.95 9.13
C SER A 26 28.71 6.67 9.30
N LEU A 27 27.51 6.74 9.89
CA LEU A 27 26.59 5.61 10.01
C LEU A 27 26.10 5.09 8.65
N LEU A 28 26.12 5.90 7.59
CA LEU A 28 25.81 5.48 6.22
C LEU A 28 26.82 4.45 5.68
N MET A 29 28.02 4.33 6.28
CA MET A 29 28.98 3.27 5.96
C MET A 29 28.66 1.92 6.64
N SER A 30 27.67 1.87 7.55
CA SER A 30 27.32 0.67 8.28
C SER A 30 26.53 -0.33 7.43
N HIS A 31 27.06 -1.55 7.23
CA HIS A 31 26.33 -2.63 6.59
C HIS A 31 25.02 -2.99 7.31
N GLU A 32 24.99 -2.91 8.63
CA GLU A 32 23.78 -3.17 9.43
C GLU A 32 22.68 -2.16 9.12
N LEU A 33 23.00 -0.87 8.98
CA LEU A 33 22.03 0.15 8.59
C LEU A 33 21.39 -0.17 7.23
N TRP A 34 22.19 -0.55 6.24
CA TRP A 34 21.70 -0.94 4.91
C TRP A 34 20.86 -2.23 4.94
N HIS A 35 21.23 -3.18 5.79
CA HIS A 35 20.43 -4.38 6.00
C HIS A 35 19.05 -4.03 6.61
N GLN A 36 19.00 -3.16 7.61
CA GLN A 36 17.74 -2.69 8.19
C GLN A 36 16.93 -1.85 7.17
N ALA A 37 17.57 -0.98 6.40
CA ALA A 37 16.94 -0.24 5.31
C ALA A 37 16.30 -1.19 4.28
N SER A 38 16.97 -2.29 3.94
CA SER A 38 16.42 -3.31 3.03
C SER A 38 15.17 -3.98 3.60
N ARG A 39 15.17 -4.34 4.87
CA ARG A 39 14.01 -4.92 5.55
C ARG A 39 12.80 -3.99 5.58
N GLN A 40 13.05 -2.67 5.55
CA GLN A 40 12.03 -1.62 5.58
C GLN A 40 11.68 -1.10 4.17
N GLN A 41 12.22 -1.72 3.10
CA GLN A 41 12.09 -1.27 1.70
C GLN A 41 12.64 0.14 1.43
N LEU A 42 13.63 0.57 2.18
CA LEU A 42 14.23 1.91 2.08
C LEU A 42 15.55 1.94 1.31
N SER A 43 16.12 0.78 0.92
CA SER A 43 17.47 0.73 0.34
C SER A 43 17.63 1.57 -0.91
N HIS A 44 16.64 1.55 -1.82
CA HIS A 44 16.70 2.35 -3.04
C HIS A 44 16.57 3.85 -2.74
N MET A 45 15.59 4.24 -1.93
CA MET A 45 15.41 5.61 -1.48
C MET A 45 16.66 6.17 -0.82
N LEU A 46 17.24 5.40 0.12
CA LEU A 46 18.48 5.77 0.81
C LEU A 46 19.67 5.90 -0.18
N ALA A 47 19.78 5.00 -1.15
CA ALA A 47 20.83 5.04 -2.16
C ALA A 47 20.74 6.30 -3.03
N VAL A 48 19.56 6.62 -3.56
CA VAL A 48 19.34 7.82 -4.37
C VAL A 48 19.63 9.08 -3.55
N TRP A 49 19.07 9.16 -2.34
CA TRP A 49 19.26 10.30 -1.46
C TRP A 49 20.74 10.51 -1.07
N ALA A 50 21.43 9.45 -0.64
CA ALA A 50 22.83 9.54 -0.25
C ALA A 50 23.76 9.92 -1.41
N LEU A 51 23.50 9.43 -2.62
CA LEU A 51 24.25 9.78 -3.83
C LEU A 51 24.03 11.24 -4.22
N ASN A 52 22.81 11.75 -4.13
CA ASN A 52 22.49 13.15 -4.44
C ASN A 52 23.13 14.14 -3.47
N HIS A 53 23.33 13.72 -2.20
CA HIS A 53 23.99 14.53 -1.18
C HIS A 53 25.49 14.25 -1.07
N ALA A 54 26.07 13.45 -1.96
CA ALA A 54 27.48 13.07 -1.98
C ALA A 54 27.98 12.45 -0.66
N TYR A 55 27.11 11.75 0.08
CA TYR A 55 27.51 11.02 1.27
C TYR A 55 28.36 9.78 0.93
N ALA A 56 29.30 9.44 1.80
CA ALA A 56 30.05 8.20 1.71
C ALA A 56 29.13 7.00 2.02
N ILE A 57 29.17 5.98 1.14
CA ILE A 57 28.33 4.78 1.25
C ILE A 57 29.17 3.53 0.93
N PRO A 58 28.81 2.32 1.44
CA PRO A 58 29.49 1.09 1.11
C PRO A 58 29.37 0.77 -0.37
N HIS A 59 30.46 0.32 -0.99
CA HIS A 59 30.49 -0.14 -2.39
C HIS A 59 29.80 0.82 -3.39
N PRO A 60 30.22 2.10 -3.47
CA PRO A 60 29.48 3.13 -4.20
C PRO A 60 29.25 2.80 -5.68
N THR A 61 30.19 2.12 -6.33
CA THR A 61 30.05 1.68 -7.73
C THR A 61 28.89 0.69 -7.90
N VAL A 62 28.79 -0.29 -6.99
CA VAL A 62 27.71 -1.30 -7.01
C VAL A 62 26.35 -0.65 -6.74
N VAL A 63 26.31 0.27 -5.76
CA VAL A 63 25.08 1.03 -5.43
C VAL A 63 24.63 1.89 -6.61
N LYS A 64 25.54 2.63 -7.24
CA LYS A 64 25.24 3.42 -8.46
C LYS A 64 24.69 2.56 -9.59
N GLN A 65 25.31 1.40 -9.85
CA GLN A 65 24.81 0.47 -10.88
C GLN A 65 23.40 -0.05 -10.55
N ARG A 66 23.11 -0.35 -9.27
CA ARG A 66 21.77 -0.79 -8.85
C ARG A 66 20.74 0.31 -9.03
N VAL A 67 21.05 1.54 -8.60
CA VAL A 67 20.17 2.70 -8.81
C VAL A 67 19.88 2.89 -10.29
N TYR A 68 20.91 2.91 -11.14
CA TYR A 68 20.76 3.05 -12.58
C TYR A 68 19.83 1.98 -13.19
N ARG A 69 20.02 0.70 -12.84
CA ARG A 69 19.14 -0.38 -13.32
C ARG A 69 17.70 -0.21 -12.86
N THR A 70 17.50 0.27 -11.63
CA THR A 70 16.15 0.54 -11.11
C THR A 70 15.48 1.67 -11.88
N LEU A 71 16.21 2.77 -12.17
CA LEU A 71 15.69 3.88 -12.95
C LEU A 71 15.36 3.48 -14.40
N GLN A 72 16.21 2.68 -15.05
CA GLN A 72 15.91 2.11 -16.37
C GLN A 72 14.66 1.21 -16.37
N ARG A 73 14.46 0.41 -15.31
CA ARG A 73 13.24 -0.40 -15.16
C ARG A 73 12.02 0.50 -15.01
N ARG A 74 12.10 1.58 -14.21
CA ARG A 74 11.02 2.56 -14.05
C ARG A 74 10.66 3.25 -15.35
N GLU A 75 11.65 3.63 -16.15
CA GLU A 75 11.42 4.20 -17.48
C GLU A 75 10.61 3.24 -18.36
N ARG A 76 11.03 1.97 -18.44
CA ARG A 76 10.25 0.95 -19.18
C ARG A 76 8.84 0.76 -18.61
N GLN A 77 8.70 0.79 -17.27
CA GLN A 77 7.39 0.67 -16.60
C GLN A 77 6.49 1.89 -16.93
N ASN A 78 7.06 3.09 -17.01
CA ASN A 78 6.33 4.28 -17.41
C ASN A 78 5.88 4.20 -18.88
N ASN A 79 6.76 3.76 -19.78
CA ASN A 79 6.38 3.56 -21.18
C ASN A 79 5.25 2.54 -21.32
N PHE A 80 5.32 1.43 -20.59
CA PHE A 80 4.25 0.43 -20.54
C PHE A 80 2.92 1.01 -19.98
N LEU A 81 2.99 1.85 -18.95
CA LEU A 81 1.83 2.59 -18.45
C LEU A 81 1.22 3.49 -19.53
N LEU A 82 2.06 4.26 -20.27
CA LEU A 82 1.61 5.16 -21.33
C LEU A 82 0.95 4.39 -22.48
N ASP A 83 1.52 3.27 -22.89
CA ASP A 83 0.96 2.39 -23.92
C ASP A 83 -0.41 1.85 -23.50
N LEU A 84 -0.52 1.35 -22.26
CA LEU A 84 -1.78 0.84 -21.72
C LEU A 84 -2.86 1.92 -21.62
N VAL A 85 -2.52 3.09 -21.10
CA VAL A 85 -3.46 4.21 -20.95
C VAL A 85 -3.93 4.67 -22.33
N SER A 86 -2.99 4.86 -23.30
CA SER A 86 -3.32 5.27 -24.66
C SER A 86 -4.21 4.25 -25.38
N LEU A 87 -3.93 2.96 -25.21
CA LEU A 87 -4.74 1.88 -25.74
C LEU A 87 -6.17 1.91 -25.17
N LEU A 88 -6.31 2.04 -23.87
CA LEU A 88 -7.60 2.07 -23.20
C LEU A 88 -8.41 3.30 -23.59
N HIS A 89 -7.78 4.49 -23.66
CA HIS A 89 -8.42 5.72 -24.14
C HIS A 89 -8.94 5.57 -25.57
N ALA A 90 -8.18 4.94 -26.49
CA ALA A 90 -8.62 4.68 -27.85
C ALA A 90 -9.89 3.81 -27.94
N HIS A 91 -10.22 3.06 -26.87
CA HIS A 91 -11.43 2.25 -26.75
C HIS A 91 -12.51 2.88 -25.83
N GLY A 92 -12.35 4.15 -25.46
CA GLY A 92 -13.28 4.88 -24.61
C GLY A 92 -13.33 4.32 -23.18
N ILE A 93 -12.21 3.85 -22.67
CA ILE A 93 -12.03 3.38 -21.28
C ILE A 93 -11.06 4.33 -20.58
N GLU A 94 -11.49 4.90 -19.46
CA GLU A 94 -10.73 5.88 -18.69
C GLU A 94 -10.12 5.23 -17.43
N PRO A 95 -8.89 4.71 -17.49
CA PRO A 95 -8.25 4.11 -16.33
C PRO A 95 -7.78 5.16 -15.32
N VAL A 96 -7.80 4.83 -14.03
CA VAL A 96 -7.23 5.67 -12.97
C VAL A 96 -6.02 4.98 -12.35
N LEU A 97 -4.85 5.63 -12.41
CA LEU A 97 -3.60 5.10 -11.86
C LEU A 97 -3.57 5.25 -10.33
N LEU A 98 -3.50 4.12 -9.61
CA LEU A 98 -3.71 4.10 -8.15
C LEU A 98 -2.45 4.39 -7.31
N LYS A 99 -1.30 3.90 -7.70
CA LYS A 99 -0.04 3.90 -6.93
C LYS A 99 1.16 4.20 -7.86
N GLY A 100 2.29 3.58 -7.56
CA GLY A 100 3.44 3.58 -8.46
C GLY A 100 3.93 4.99 -8.78
N TYR A 101 3.86 5.36 -10.05
CA TYR A 101 4.26 6.66 -10.56
C TYR A 101 3.55 7.82 -9.83
N ALA A 102 2.22 7.75 -9.64
CA ALA A 102 1.46 8.83 -9.02
C ALA A 102 1.96 9.18 -7.60
N LEU A 103 2.30 8.16 -6.79
CA LEU A 103 2.87 8.40 -5.48
C LEU A 103 4.33 8.88 -5.53
N SER A 104 5.10 8.53 -6.56
CA SER A 104 6.48 9.00 -6.68
C SER A 104 6.55 10.53 -6.83
N LEU A 105 5.54 11.14 -7.45
CA LEU A 105 5.45 12.60 -7.60
C LEU A 105 5.29 13.36 -6.28
N LEU A 106 4.93 12.68 -5.19
CA LEU A 106 4.80 13.28 -3.87
C LEU A 106 6.15 13.39 -3.14
N TYR A 107 7.17 12.69 -3.61
CA TYR A 107 8.50 12.72 -3.00
C TYR A 107 9.28 13.97 -3.42
N PRO A 108 10.15 14.53 -2.57
CA PRO A 108 11.04 15.63 -2.93
C PRO A 108 11.86 15.35 -4.18
N ASN A 109 12.30 14.11 -4.33
CA ASN A 109 12.87 13.58 -5.57
C ASN A 109 12.09 12.31 -5.95
N PRO A 110 11.33 12.31 -7.06
CA PRO A 110 10.56 11.16 -7.53
C PRO A 110 11.38 9.88 -7.72
N ASP A 111 12.68 9.99 -8.01
CA ASP A 111 13.58 8.86 -8.21
C ASP A 111 13.83 8.06 -6.93
N MET A 112 13.58 8.63 -5.77
CA MET A 112 13.69 7.92 -4.49
C MET A 112 12.65 6.82 -4.32
N ARG A 113 11.50 6.92 -5.00
CA ARG A 113 10.44 5.92 -4.86
C ARG A 113 10.48 4.89 -5.99
N ASP A 114 10.93 3.68 -5.66
CA ASP A 114 10.86 2.52 -6.55
C ASP A 114 9.46 1.90 -6.60
N TYR A 115 9.05 1.41 -7.78
CA TYR A 115 7.84 0.63 -8.02
C TYR A 115 8.07 -0.38 -9.14
N SER A 116 7.31 -1.48 -9.12
CA SER A 116 7.51 -2.63 -10.01
C SER A 116 6.29 -3.00 -10.84
N ASP A 117 5.15 -2.38 -10.55
CA ASP A 117 3.85 -2.68 -11.12
C ASP A 117 3.11 -1.40 -11.51
N VAL A 118 2.20 -1.54 -12.46
CA VAL A 118 1.20 -0.53 -12.82
C VAL A 118 -0.14 -1.00 -12.28
N ASP A 119 -0.71 -0.24 -11.36
CA ASP A 119 -2.05 -0.52 -10.81
C ASP A 119 -3.06 0.43 -11.46
N LEU A 120 -3.96 -0.08 -12.27
CA LEU A 120 -5.02 0.69 -12.93
C LEU A 120 -6.39 0.30 -12.39
N TYR A 121 -7.13 1.25 -11.86
CA TYR A 121 -8.55 1.08 -11.60
C TYR A 121 -9.33 1.29 -12.89
N ILE A 122 -10.10 0.28 -13.27
CA ILE A 122 -10.93 0.29 -14.49
C ILE A 122 -12.40 0.51 -14.12
N GLY A 123 -12.80 0.06 -12.93
CA GLY A 123 -14.19 0.12 -12.48
C GLY A 123 -15.08 -0.98 -13.06
N GLU A 124 -16.22 -1.19 -12.42
CA GLU A 124 -17.16 -2.28 -12.72
C GLU A 124 -17.69 -2.22 -14.15
N HIS A 125 -17.98 -1.01 -14.66
CA HIS A 125 -18.60 -0.80 -15.97
C HIS A 125 -17.68 -1.24 -17.11
N ASP A 126 -16.40 -0.86 -17.06
CA ASP A 126 -15.46 -1.04 -18.18
C ASP A 126 -14.57 -2.28 -18.04
N TYR A 127 -14.59 -2.93 -16.87
CA TYR A 127 -13.71 -4.06 -16.60
C TYR A 127 -13.84 -5.19 -17.63
N ASN A 128 -15.07 -5.61 -17.94
CA ASN A 128 -15.31 -6.67 -18.92
C ASN A 128 -15.04 -6.20 -20.37
N ARG A 129 -15.18 -4.90 -20.66
CA ARG A 129 -14.85 -4.30 -21.96
C ARG A 129 -13.35 -4.23 -22.19
N MET A 130 -12.58 -4.00 -21.16
CA MET A 130 -11.11 -3.93 -21.19
C MET A 130 -10.47 -5.28 -21.57
N ILE A 131 -10.99 -6.40 -21.07
CA ILE A 131 -10.36 -7.72 -21.21
C ILE A 131 -10.02 -8.09 -22.67
N PRO A 132 -10.95 -8.04 -23.65
CA PRO A 132 -10.62 -8.36 -25.04
C PRO A 132 -9.62 -7.36 -25.64
N VAL A 133 -9.71 -6.06 -25.31
CA VAL A 133 -8.79 -5.02 -25.80
C VAL A 133 -7.34 -5.35 -25.42
N ILE A 134 -7.11 -5.65 -24.14
CA ILE A 134 -5.76 -5.98 -23.66
C ILE A 134 -5.29 -7.33 -24.22
N ARG A 135 -6.17 -8.33 -24.36
CA ARG A 135 -5.80 -9.63 -24.95
C ARG A 135 -5.35 -9.53 -26.39
N GLU A 136 -6.00 -8.68 -27.17
CA GLU A 136 -5.63 -8.43 -28.57
C GLU A 136 -4.30 -7.73 -28.68
N ALA A 137 -4.05 -6.73 -27.82
CA ALA A 137 -2.81 -5.94 -27.84
C ALA A 137 -1.60 -6.70 -27.27
N TYR A 138 -1.82 -7.61 -26.33
CA TYR A 138 -0.75 -8.37 -25.65
C TYR A 138 -1.02 -9.88 -25.72
N PRO A 139 -1.01 -10.50 -26.91
CA PRO A 139 -1.36 -11.91 -27.09
C PRO A 139 -0.40 -12.87 -26.40
N ASP A 140 0.87 -12.49 -26.27
CA ASP A 140 1.93 -13.30 -25.63
C ASP A 140 2.07 -13.00 -24.12
N ALA A 141 1.26 -12.11 -23.55
CA ALA A 141 1.31 -11.79 -22.14
C ALA A 141 0.82 -12.96 -21.29
N TYR A 142 1.48 -13.16 -20.16
CA TYR A 142 0.99 -14.08 -19.15
C TYR A 142 -0.21 -13.45 -18.41
N TRP A 143 -1.35 -14.15 -18.47
CA TRP A 143 -2.57 -13.73 -17.83
C TRP A 143 -2.78 -14.49 -16.53
N PHE A 144 -2.89 -13.75 -15.46
CA PHE A 144 -3.43 -14.25 -14.21
C PHE A 144 -4.81 -13.62 -14.04
N SER A 145 -5.85 -14.38 -14.38
CA SER A 145 -7.23 -13.96 -14.17
C SER A 145 -7.82 -14.67 -12.98
N GLU A 146 -8.62 -13.97 -12.26
CA GLU A 146 -9.08 -14.30 -10.94
C GLU A 146 -10.46 -14.90 -10.85
N GLU A 147 -11.11 -15.21 -11.94
CA GLU A 147 -12.32 -16.02 -11.91
C GLU A 147 -12.17 -17.29 -11.06
N HIS A 148 -10.92 -17.76 -10.90
CA HIS A 148 -10.58 -18.92 -10.08
C HIS A 148 -10.30 -18.61 -8.63
N ALA A 149 -10.11 -17.35 -8.27
CA ALA A 149 -9.62 -16.94 -6.97
C ALA A 149 -10.46 -15.85 -6.30
N GLY A 150 -11.52 -15.29 -6.96
CA GLY A 150 -12.40 -14.23 -6.42
C GLY A 150 -11.71 -12.91 -6.16
N LEU A 151 -10.59 -12.66 -6.82
CA LEU A 151 -9.93 -11.37 -6.83
C LEU A 151 -10.66 -10.47 -7.84
N HIS A 152 -10.42 -9.19 -7.76
CA HIS A 152 -11.12 -8.21 -8.58
C HIS A 152 -10.17 -7.48 -9.52
N PHE A 153 -9.14 -8.17 -10.01
CA PHE A 153 -8.16 -7.63 -10.95
C PHE A 153 -7.66 -8.69 -11.94
N VAL A 154 -7.14 -8.24 -13.07
CA VAL A 154 -6.39 -9.05 -14.03
C VAL A 154 -4.95 -8.57 -14.00
N MET A 155 -4.01 -9.49 -13.87
CA MET A 155 -2.59 -9.20 -14.02
C MET A 155 -2.17 -9.53 -15.43
N VAL A 156 -1.54 -8.56 -16.09
CA VAL A 156 -0.89 -8.73 -17.40
C VAL A 156 0.61 -8.62 -17.16
N LYS A 157 1.34 -9.66 -17.53
CA LYS A 157 2.78 -9.67 -17.43
C LYS A 157 3.37 -9.72 -18.83
N ASP A 158 4.09 -8.69 -19.23
CA ASP A 158 4.87 -8.69 -20.46
C ASP A 158 6.00 -9.71 -20.36
N ALA A 159 6.07 -10.64 -21.33
CA ALA A 159 7.02 -11.73 -21.31
C ALA A 159 8.47 -11.28 -21.61
N GLN A 160 8.63 -10.16 -22.33
CA GLN A 160 9.95 -9.69 -22.78
C GLN A 160 10.69 -8.88 -21.71
N PHE A 161 9.97 -8.04 -20.96
CA PHE A 161 10.57 -7.06 -20.04
C PHE A 161 10.24 -7.26 -18.57
N ASP A 162 9.48 -8.32 -18.24
CA ASP A 162 9.02 -8.60 -16.87
C ASP A 162 8.21 -7.43 -16.26
N LEU A 163 7.46 -6.71 -17.13
CA LEU A 163 6.59 -5.61 -16.71
C LEU A 163 5.24 -6.17 -16.27
N ILE A 164 4.70 -5.62 -15.21
CA ILE A 164 3.44 -6.11 -14.60
C ILE A 164 2.44 -4.95 -14.56
N ALA A 165 1.22 -5.21 -15.01
CA ALA A 165 0.08 -4.33 -14.80
C ALA A 165 -1.06 -5.09 -14.13
N GLU A 166 -1.67 -4.48 -13.13
CA GLU A 166 -2.84 -4.99 -12.41
C GLU A 166 -4.04 -4.09 -12.74
N MET A 167 -5.02 -4.68 -13.46
CA MET A 167 -6.25 -3.98 -13.83
C MET A 167 -7.33 -4.32 -12.79
N HIS A 168 -7.69 -3.35 -11.98
CA HIS A 168 -8.61 -3.52 -10.86
C HIS A 168 -10.05 -3.18 -11.23
N ARG A 169 -10.98 -4.11 -10.98
CA ARG A 169 -12.42 -3.84 -11.02
C ARG A 169 -12.87 -3.03 -9.82
N VAL A 170 -12.33 -3.36 -8.64
CA VAL A 170 -12.49 -2.64 -7.39
C VAL A 170 -11.12 -2.43 -6.76
N THR A 171 -10.89 -1.30 -6.14
CA THR A 171 -9.58 -0.97 -5.55
C THR A 171 -9.29 -1.80 -4.30
N MET A 172 -10.34 -2.17 -3.57
CA MET A 172 -10.26 -2.91 -2.31
C MET A 172 -11.64 -3.41 -1.89
N GLU A 173 -11.73 -4.57 -1.24
CA GLU A 173 -12.97 -5.15 -0.79
C GLU A 173 -12.94 -5.52 0.71
N PHE A 174 -14.04 -5.23 1.40
CA PHE A 174 -14.28 -5.60 2.79
C PHE A 174 -15.37 -6.69 2.86
N SER A 175 -15.11 -7.83 2.24
CA SER A 175 -16.09 -8.91 2.02
C SER A 175 -16.78 -9.42 3.28
N ARG A 176 -16.16 -9.29 4.47
CA ARG A 176 -16.73 -9.70 5.76
C ARG A 176 -17.47 -8.62 6.51
N MET A 177 -17.41 -7.40 6.00
CA MET A 177 -18.04 -6.22 6.60
C MET A 177 -18.93 -5.54 5.57
N PRO A 178 -20.11 -6.11 5.22
CA PRO A 178 -20.91 -5.65 4.08
C PRO A 178 -21.28 -4.16 4.14
N ARG A 179 -21.51 -3.62 5.35
CA ARG A 179 -21.81 -2.19 5.51
C ARG A 179 -20.58 -1.34 5.24
N ALA A 180 -19.42 -1.74 5.76
CA ALA A 180 -18.13 -1.08 5.51
C ALA A 180 -17.78 -1.15 4.02
N ASN A 181 -17.95 -2.33 3.40
CA ASN A 181 -17.72 -2.51 1.97
C ASN A 181 -18.59 -1.58 1.14
N ARG A 182 -19.89 -1.53 1.40
CA ARG A 182 -20.81 -0.64 0.68
C ARG A 182 -20.40 0.82 0.80
N ALA A 183 -20.10 1.30 2.01
CA ALA A 183 -19.66 2.67 2.24
C ALA A 183 -18.34 2.98 1.51
N PHE A 184 -17.38 2.05 1.51
CA PHE A 184 -16.12 2.23 0.81
C PHE A 184 -16.27 2.20 -0.71
N GLN A 185 -17.08 1.28 -1.27
CA GLN A 185 -17.34 1.23 -2.72
C GLN A 185 -18.06 2.50 -3.20
N GLN A 186 -19.03 2.98 -2.43
CA GLN A 186 -19.70 4.25 -2.75
C GLN A 186 -18.72 5.42 -2.75
N PHE A 187 -17.89 5.55 -1.72
CA PHE A 187 -16.82 6.56 -1.66
C PHE A 187 -15.85 6.43 -2.83
N THR A 188 -15.43 5.20 -3.15
CA THR A 188 -14.55 4.95 -4.30
C THR A 188 -15.20 5.41 -5.61
N GLN A 189 -16.45 5.07 -5.83
CA GLN A 189 -17.16 5.47 -7.05
C GLN A 189 -17.30 6.99 -7.16
N GLU A 190 -17.66 7.68 -6.07
CA GLU A 190 -17.77 9.14 -6.04
C GLU A 190 -16.43 9.82 -6.38
N GLU A 191 -15.34 9.37 -5.77
CA GLU A 191 -14.00 9.94 -5.96
C GLU A 191 -13.41 9.61 -7.34
N MET A 192 -13.65 8.42 -7.86
CA MET A 192 -13.14 7.99 -9.18
C MET A 192 -13.91 8.59 -10.36
N ASN A 193 -15.09 9.16 -10.14
CA ASN A 193 -15.80 9.92 -11.16
C ASN A 193 -15.18 11.31 -11.40
N HIS A 194 -14.32 11.79 -10.48
CA HIS A 194 -13.67 13.10 -10.55
C HIS A 194 -12.16 12.99 -10.32
N PRO A 195 -11.44 12.18 -11.14
CA PRO A 195 -10.02 11.98 -10.97
C PRO A 195 -9.27 13.29 -11.27
N LYS A 196 -8.08 13.45 -10.67
CA LYS A 196 -7.14 14.49 -11.06
C LYS A 196 -6.42 14.08 -12.34
N GLN A 197 -6.11 15.05 -13.18
CA GLN A 197 -5.36 14.82 -14.41
C GLN A 197 -3.89 15.17 -14.22
N GLN A 198 -3.02 14.30 -14.70
CA GLN A 198 -1.57 14.48 -14.73
C GLN A 198 -1.07 14.17 -16.14
N THR A 199 -0.13 14.95 -16.64
CA THR A 199 0.47 14.66 -17.95
C THR A 199 1.84 14.01 -17.77
N LEU A 200 2.08 12.89 -18.44
CA LEU A 200 3.35 12.20 -18.54
C LEU A 200 3.67 11.99 -20.03
N ASP A 201 4.77 12.57 -20.51
CA ASP A 201 5.24 12.44 -21.89
C ASP A 201 4.15 12.71 -22.96
N GLY A 202 3.30 13.69 -22.70
CA GLY A 202 2.21 14.09 -23.60
C GLY A 202 0.91 13.30 -23.46
N VAL A 203 0.89 12.21 -22.69
CA VAL A 203 -0.31 11.43 -22.39
C VAL A 203 -0.94 11.93 -21.10
N VAL A 204 -2.26 12.16 -21.12
CA VAL A 204 -3.03 12.50 -19.92
C VAL A 204 -3.34 11.23 -19.13
N ILE A 205 -2.98 11.22 -17.86
CA ILE A 205 -3.19 10.11 -16.94
C ILE A 205 -4.12 10.59 -15.82
N SER A 206 -5.19 9.85 -15.59
CA SER A 206 -6.08 10.05 -14.45
C SER A 206 -5.45 9.45 -13.19
N ILE A 207 -5.43 10.22 -12.09
CA ILE A 207 -5.00 9.79 -10.75
C ILE A 207 -6.10 10.10 -9.73
N PRO A 208 -6.18 9.36 -8.60
CA PRO A 208 -7.18 9.62 -7.58
C PRO A 208 -7.06 11.02 -6.97
N SER A 209 -8.17 11.51 -6.41
CA SER A 209 -8.15 12.71 -5.57
C SER A 209 -7.18 12.58 -4.39
N LEU A 210 -6.77 13.70 -3.81
CA LEU A 210 -5.89 13.68 -2.63
C LEU A 210 -6.61 13.05 -1.42
N SER A 211 -7.91 13.30 -1.27
CA SER A 211 -8.75 12.70 -0.22
C SER A 211 -8.80 11.19 -0.35
N TYR A 212 -9.02 10.69 -1.56
CA TYR A 212 -9.01 9.26 -1.82
C TYR A 212 -7.64 8.64 -1.53
N ASN A 213 -6.56 9.24 -2.03
CA ASN A 213 -5.20 8.76 -1.81
C ASN A 213 -4.84 8.72 -0.32
N ALA A 214 -5.24 9.71 0.49
CA ALA A 214 -5.00 9.71 1.93
C ALA A 214 -5.57 8.46 2.61
N LEU A 215 -6.78 8.02 2.22
CA LEU A 215 -7.39 6.81 2.75
C LEU A 215 -6.84 5.53 2.10
N TYR A 216 -6.75 5.50 0.77
CA TYR A 216 -6.36 4.31 0.03
C TYR A 216 -4.94 3.84 0.35
N VAL A 217 -3.97 4.77 0.44
CA VAL A 217 -2.58 4.45 0.80
C VAL A 217 -2.50 3.88 2.22
N PHE A 218 -3.30 4.42 3.16
CA PHE A 218 -3.42 3.83 4.50
C PHE A 218 -3.99 2.42 4.47
N LEU A 219 -5.09 2.22 3.76
CA LEU A 219 -5.73 0.90 3.69
C LEU A 219 -4.81 -0.14 3.04
N HIS A 220 -4.05 0.27 2.03
CA HIS A 220 -3.03 -0.57 1.40
C HIS A 220 -1.89 -0.93 2.37
N ALA A 221 -1.38 0.05 3.14
CA ALA A 221 -0.39 -0.20 4.18
C ALA A 221 -0.94 -1.11 5.29
N TRP A 222 -2.20 -0.90 5.69
CA TRP A 222 -2.90 -1.76 6.63
C TRP A 222 -3.05 -3.19 6.11
N HIS A 223 -3.41 -3.37 4.84
CA HIS A 223 -3.48 -4.69 4.21
C HIS A 223 -2.14 -5.43 4.34
N HIS A 224 -1.04 -4.80 3.98
CA HIS A 224 0.29 -5.39 4.14
C HIS A 224 0.62 -5.68 5.61
N PHE A 225 0.31 -4.76 6.53
CA PHE A 225 0.51 -4.98 7.96
C PHE A 225 -0.25 -6.20 8.47
N ALA A 226 -1.50 -6.35 8.08
CA ALA A 226 -2.34 -7.47 8.49
C ALA A 226 -1.88 -8.81 7.88
N ALA A 227 -1.41 -8.80 6.62
CA ALA A 227 -1.04 -10.00 5.87
C ALA A 227 0.41 -10.43 6.10
N ASN A 228 1.37 -9.61 5.70
CA ASN A 228 2.76 -10.01 5.53
C ASN A 228 3.77 -9.16 6.32
N GLY A 229 3.31 -8.09 6.92
CA GLY A 229 4.14 -7.03 7.49
C GLY A 229 4.29 -5.86 6.53
N VAL A 230 4.42 -4.67 7.08
CA VAL A 230 4.57 -3.40 6.37
C VAL A 230 5.91 -2.77 6.71
N GLY A 231 6.60 -2.23 5.71
CA GLY A 231 7.85 -1.49 5.89
C GLY A 231 7.62 0.00 6.13
N LEU A 232 8.66 0.69 6.61
CA LEU A 232 8.61 2.14 6.82
C LEU A 232 8.40 2.92 5.51
N ARG A 233 8.74 2.35 4.34
CA ARG A 233 8.47 2.98 3.05
C ARG A 233 6.98 3.23 2.84
N GLN A 234 6.13 2.23 3.11
CA GLN A 234 4.68 2.42 2.96
C GLN A 234 4.12 3.43 3.98
N MET A 235 4.72 3.51 5.16
CA MET A 235 4.40 4.57 6.12
C MET A 235 4.80 5.94 5.59
N GLY A 236 5.96 6.05 4.92
CA GLY A 236 6.40 7.27 4.24
C GLY A 236 5.49 7.65 3.07
N ASP A 237 5.11 6.69 2.23
CA ASP A 237 4.12 6.90 1.16
C ASP A 237 2.83 7.54 1.72
N TRP A 238 2.34 7.03 2.86
CA TRP A 238 1.13 7.56 3.49
C TRP A 238 1.33 8.93 4.12
N ALA A 239 2.49 9.19 4.76
CA ALA A 239 2.82 10.51 5.30
C ALA A 239 2.79 11.58 4.20
N LEU A 240 3.41 11.30 3.04
CA LEU A 240 3.41 12.21 1.90
C LEU A 240 2.02 12.37 1.26
N ALA A 241 1.20 11.31 1.21
CA ALA A 241 -0.18 11.41 0.73
C ALA A 241 -1.04 12.32 1.62
N LEU A 242 -0.88 12.25 2.95
CA LEU A 242 -1.54 13.14 3.90
C LEU A 242 -1.02 14.57 3.78
N HIS A 243 0.29 14.75 3.68
CA HIS A 243 0.89 16.07 3.44
C HIS A 243 0.36 16.73 2.16
N ALA A 244 0.25 15.97 1.09
CA ALA A 244 -0.36 16.46 -0.15
C ALA A 244 -1.84 16.86 0.04
N ALA A 245 -2.58 16.11 0.87
CA ALA A 245 -3.99 16.35 1.15
C ALA A 245 -4.25 17.43 2.21
N ARG A 246 -3.22 18.10 2.79
CA ARG A 246 -3.38 19.12 3.84
C ARG A 246 -4.24 20.32 3.46
N SER A 247 -4.37 20.61 2.17
CA SER A 247 -5.22 21.68 1.64
C SER A 247 -6.70 21.31 1.53
N GLU A 248 -7.04 20.03 1.68
CA GLU A 248 -8.43 19.54 1.60
C GLU A 248 -9.16 19.84 2.91
N GLN A 249 -9.85 20.99 2.97
CA GLN A 249 -10.46 21.55 4.20
C GLN A 249 -11.44 20.61 4.90
N HIS A 250 -12.10 19.73 4.16
CA HIS A 250 -13.14 18.80 4.67
C HIS A 250 -12.66 17.36 4.79
N LEU A 251 -11.36 17.10 4.70
CA LEU A 251 -10.82 15.73 4.74
C LEU A 251 -11.25 14.97 6.00
N ALA A 252 -11.22 15.61 7.17
CA ALA A 252 -11.64 14.99 8.42
C ALA A 252 -13.15 14.66 8.43
N ASP A 253 -13.99 15.50 7.83
CA ASP A 253 -15.44 15.31 7.77
C ASP A 253 -15.78 14.13 6.86
N VAL A 254 -15.09 13.98 5.74
CA VAL A 254 -15.23 12.86 4.81
C VAL A 254 -14.75 11.56 5.44
N LEU A 255 -13.56 11.55 6.06
CA LEU A 255 -12.94 10.33 6.60
C LEU A 255 -13.59 9.85 7.89
N SER A 256 -14.12 10.75 8.74
CA SER A 256 -14.66 10.38 10.06
C SER A 256 -15.81 9.36 9.99
N PRO A 257 -16.87 9.59 9.22
CA PRO A 257 -17.95 8.61 9.11
C PRO A 257 -17.49 7.30 8.47
N LEU A 258 -16.64 7.37 7.44
CA LEU A 258 -16.15 6.21 6.73
C LEU A 258 -15.29 5.31 7.64
N LEU A 259 -14.31 5.87 8.35
CA LEU A 259 -13.48 5.13 9.30
C LEU A 259 -14.28 4.55 10.48
N LYS A 260 -15.35 5.23 10.91
CA LYS A 260 -16.27 4.69 11.93
C LYS A 260 -17.07 3.50 11.39
N HIS A 261 -17.64 3.60 10.19
CA HIS A 261 -18.36 2.48 9.54
C HIS A 261 -17.46 1.27 9.30
N MET A 262 -16.18 1.51 8.99
CA MET A 262 -15.18 0.46 8.80
C MET A 262 -14.60 -0.06 10.13
N HIS A 263 -14.99 0.50 11.27
CA HIS A 263 -14.39 0.23 12.59
C HIS A 263 -12.87 0.46 12.65
N MET A 264 -12.33 1.31 11.78
CA MET A 264 -10.90 1.55 11.60
C MET A 264 -10.38 2.84 12.24
N LEU A 265 -11.23 3.65 12.85
CA LEU A 265 -10.79 4.93 13.44
C LEU A 265 -9.65 4.76 14.47
N GLU A 266 -9.71 3.73 15.31
CA GLU A 266 -8.66 3.43 16.28
C GLU A 266 -7.35 3.00 15.60
N VAL A 267 -7.45 2.25 14.50
CA VAL A 267 -6.30 1.83 13.69
C VAL A 267 -5.67 3.06 13.02
N TRP A 268 -6.47 3.88 12.34
CA TRP A 268 -6.07 5.13 11.72
C TRP A 268 -5.27 6.01 12.69
N GLN A 269 -5.85 6.29 13.87
CA GLN A 269 -5.22 7.12 14.90
C GLN A 269 -3.92 6.53 15.44
N THR A 270 -3.84 5.21 15.60
CA THR A 270 -2.64 4.54 16.10
C THR A 270 -1.50 4.58 15.08
N PHE A 271 -1.80 4.36 13.80
CA PHE A 271 -0.85 4.50 12.70
C PHE A 271 -0.43 5.96 12.53
N GLY A 272 -1.38 6.89 12.60
CA GLY A 272 -1.12 8.32 12.54
C GLY A 272 -0.19 8.82 13.66
N TRP A 273 -0.30 8.26 14.86
CA TRP A 273 0.64 8.55 15.93
C TRP A 273 2.10 8.27 15.50
N VAL A 274 2.34 7.19 14.74
CA VAL A 274 3.67 6.87 14.22
C VAL A 274 4.12 7.95 13.22
N LEU A 275 3.25 8.37 12.30
CA LEU A 275 3.60 9.40 11.31
C LEU A 275 3.99 10.71 12.00
N VAL A 276 3.19 11.17 12.94
CA VAL A 276 3.41 12.46 13.64
C VAL A 276 4.62 12.37 14.57
N ASN A 277 4.71 11.37 15.43
CA ASN A 277 5.70 11.33 16.49
C ASN A 277 7.03 10.69 16.09
N ARG A 278 7.07 9.96 14.98
CA ARG A 278 8.28 9.26 14.53
C ARG A 278 8.75 9.69 13.15
N LEU A 279 7.83 9.95 12.21
CA LEU A 279 8.18 10.30 10.83
C LEU A 279 8.11 11.79 10.53
N GLY A 280 7.70 12.63 11.48
CA GLY A 280 7.78 14.08 11.34
C GLY A 280 6.62 14.74 10.57
N LEU A 281 5.52 14.03 10.32
CA LEU A 281 4.31 14.66 9.76
C LEU A 281 3.78 15.71 10.74
N PRO A 282 3.53 16.96 10.34
CA PRO A 282 2.88 17.95 11.21
C PRO A 282 1.55 17.44 11.76
N GLN A 283 1.30 17.68 13.05
CA GLN A 283 0.11 17.14 13.72
C GLN A 283 -1.20 17.67 13.14
N ASP A 284 -1.22 18.91 12.73
CA ASP A 284 -2.35 19.60 12.10
C ASP A 284 -2.67 19.09 10.68
N GLU A 285 -1.72 18.44 10.04
CA GLU A 285 -1.90 17.78 8.75
C GLU A 285 -2.48 16.35 8.88
N PHE A 286 -2.55 15.81 10.10
CA PHE A 286 -3.12 14.50 10.34
C PHE A 286 -4.59 14.58 10.78
N PRO A 287 -5.57 14.27 9.90
CA PRO A 287 -6.98 14.37 10.23
C PRO A 287 -7.37 13.34 11.32
N LEU A 288 -8.17 13.80 12.28
CA LEU A 288 -8.67 12.99 13.41
C LEU A 288 -7.56 12.51 14.36
N TYR A 289 -6.48 13.31 14.53
CA TYR A 289 -5.40 12.96 15.44
C TYR A 289 -5.89 12.77 16.88
N ASN A 290 -5.30 11.78 17.58
CA ASN A 290 -5.69 11.43 18.94
C ASN A 290 -4.52 11.57 19.91
N ILE A 291 -4.57 12.61 20.74
CA ILE A 291 -3.53 12.95 21.72
C ILE A 291 -3.55 12.09 23.00
N SER A 292 -4.49 11.16 23.13
CA SER A 292 -4.62 10.37 24.36
C SER A 292 -3.39 9.49 24.64
N SER A 293 -3.04 9.37 25.91
CA SER A 293 -1.95 8.50 26.36
C SER A 293 -2.15 7.04 25.97
N ARG A 294 -3.40 6.60 25.76
CA ARG A 294 -3.74 5.26 25.27
C ARG A 294 -3.31 5.12 23.79
N CYS A 295 -3.62 6.11 22.95
CA CYS A 295 -3.18 6.14 21.56
C CYS A 295 -1.65 6.15 21.48
N ALA A 296 -0.99 7.00 22.26
CA ALA A 296 0.48 7.08 22.32
C ALA A 296 1.14 5.74 22.69
N ARG A 297 0.64 5.05 23.72
CA ARG A 297 1.17 3.72 24.09
C ARG A 297 0.98 2.67 22.98
N ARG A 298 -0.13 2.73 22.24
CA ARG A 298 -0.37 1.82 21.09
C ARG A 298 0.52 2.17 19.92
N GLY A 299 0.64 3.46 19.61
CA GLY A 299 1.51 3.96 18.54
C GLY A 299 2.96 3.55 18.77
N GLU A 300 3.46 3.69 19.99
CA GLU A 300 4.82 3.25 20.34
C GLU A 300 5.00 1.72 20.20
N ARG A 301 4.01 0.91 20.59
CA ARG A 301 4.04 -0.54 20.39
C ARG A 301 4.01 -0.90 18.91
N LEU A 302 3.15 -0.23 18.13
CA LEU A 302 3.07 -0.40 16.68
C LEU A 302 4.41 -0.06 16.03
N TYR A 303 5.01 1.08 16.36
CA TYR A 303 6.30 1.51 15.82
C TYR A 303 7.40 0.45 16.05
N ARG A 304 7.54 -0.05 17.30
CA ARG A 304 8.48 -1.12 17.60
C ARG A 304 8.20 -2.40 16.83
N GLN A 305 6.93 -2.70 16.56
CA GLN A 305 6.54 -3.85 15.75
C GLN A 305 6.91 -3.65 14.28
N LEU A 306 6.69 -2.47 13.71
CA LEU A 306 7.08 -2.13 12.33
C LEU A 306 8.59 -2.30 12.13
N LEU A 307 9.40 -1.75 13.05
CA LEU A 307 10.86 -1.88 12.99
C LEU A 307 11.33 -3.33 13.08
N ARG A 308 10.73 -4.12 13.97
CA ARG A 308 11.08 -5.53 14.16
C ARG A 308 10.66 -6.39 12.99
N ASP A 309 9.44 -6.23 12.49
CA ASP A 309 8.86 -7.13 11.50
C ASP A 309 9.24 -6.72 10.05
N GLY A 310 9.26 -5.42 9.75
CA GLY A 310 9.58 -4.91 8.42
C GLY A 310 8.64 -5.43 7.35
N HIS A 311 9.01 -5.24 6.08
CA HIS A 311 8.28 -5.79 4.95
C HIS A 311 8.51 -7.30 4.86
N CYS A 312 7.46 -8.09 4.74
CA CYS A 312 7.48 -9.56 4.68
C CYS A 312 8.07 -10.28 5.93
N GLY A 313 8.37 -9.57 7.02
CA GLY A 313 8.94 -10.17 8.21
C GLY A 313 8.02 -11.16 8.93
N ARG A 314 6.70 -11.02 8.75
CA ARG A 314 5.71 -11.97 9.26
C ARG A 314 5.66 -13.29 8.50
N GLN A 315 5.99 -13.31 7.21
CA GLN A 315 6.01 -14.54 6.41
C GLN A 315 6.93 -15.62 6.96
N ARG A 316 8.03 -15.24 7.61
CA ARG A 316 8.99 -16.19 8.18
C ARG A 316 8.51 -16.89 9.45
N ARG A 317 7.52 -16.36 10.15
CA ARG A 317 7.04 -16.94 11.42
C ARG A 317 5.67 -17.61 11.31
N PHE A 318 4.75 -17.06 10.53
CA PHE A 318 3.44 -17.66 10.26
C PHE A 318 2.85 -16.98 9.02
N CYS A 319 2.60 -17.73 7.98
CA CYS A 319 1.79 -17.30 6.84
C CYS A 319 0.33 -17.18 7.29
N LEU A 320 0.02 -16.11 8.00
CA LEU A 320 -1.25 -15.89 8.68
C LEU A 320 -1.85 -14.56 8.21
N CYS A 321 -2.26 -14.56 6.97
CA CYS A 321 -3.45 -14.15 6.43
C CYS A 321 -4.20 -12.89 6.60
N SER A 322 -4.23 -12.18 5.64
CA SER A 322 -5.16 -11.31 4.92
C SER A 322 -6.69 -11.50 5.12
N HIS A 323 -7.14 -12.43 5.94
CA HIS A 323 -8.53 -12.88 5.93
C HIS A 323 -9.50 -12.11 6.82
N THR A 324 -9.03 -11.12 7.54
CA THR A 324 -9.91 -10.35 8.44
C THR A 324 -10.58 -9.15 7.77
N LEU A 325 -10.00 -8.63 6.68
CA LEU A 325 -10.59 -7.53 5.91
C LEU A 325 -10.63 -7.82 4.42
N TYR A 326 -9.71 -8.65 3.93
CA TYR A 326 -9.58 -8.98 2.52
C TYR A 326 -9.69 -10.47 2.37
N VAL A 327 -10.59 -10.94 1.56
CA VAL A 327 -10.60 -12.32 1.12
C VAL A 327 -9.70 -12.37 -0.10
N TYR A 328 -8.47 -12.86 0.08
CA TYR A 328 -7.83 -13.58 -1.01
C TYR A 328 -8.54 -14.93 -1.07
N PRO A 329 -9.21 -15.27 -2.14
CA PRO A 329 -9.83 -16.56 -2.28
C PRO A 329 -8.74 -17.61 -2.39
N PHE A 330 -8.90 -18.64 -1.58
CA PHE A 330 -8.13 -19.85 -1.76
C PHE A 330 -8.52 -20.52 -3.06
N SER A 331 -7.51 -21.05 -3.76
CA SER A 331 -7.71 -22.13 -4.71
C SER A 331 -8.68 -23.14 -4.13
N ARG A 332 -9.67 -23.57 -4.91
CA ARG A 332 -10.70 -24.53 -4.51
C ARG A 332 -10.07 -25.72 -3.80
N PRO A 333 -10.46 -26.08 -2.57
CA PRO A 333 -9.91 -27.21 -1.87
C PRO A 333 -10.39 -28.50 -2.52
N THR A 334 -9.47 -29.20 -3.16
CA THR A 334 -9.65 -30.60 -3.50
C THR A 334 -9.41 -31.44 -2.24
N LYS A 335 -10.45 -32.05 -1.70
CA LYS A 335 -10.46 -32.99 -0.56
C LYS A 335 -10.17 -32.42 0.84
N GLY A 336 -11.16 -32.49 1.75
CA GLY A 336 -11.01 -32.15 3.16
C GLY A 336 -11.71 -30.87 3.62
N ARG A 337 -12.85 -30.51 3.08
CA ARG A 337 -13.60 -29.26 3.36
C ARG A 337 -13.78 -28.92 4.86
N LEU A 338 -14.00 -29.90 5.72
CA LEU A 338 -14.23 -29.67 7.14
C LEU A 338 -12.94 -29.29 7.88
N PHE A 339 -11.86 -30.03 7.65
CA PHE A 339 -10.55 -29.75 8.26
C PHE A 339 -10.02 -28.36 7.86
N GLN A 340 -10.18 -27.99 6.60
CA GLN A 340 -9.79 -26.67 6.11
C GLN A 340 -10.66 -25.55 6.71
N LYS A 341 -11.98 -25.76 6.84
CA LYS A 341 -12.87 -24.81 7.51
C LYS A 341 -12.46 -24.60 8.97
N ILE A 342 -12.18 -25.69 9.69
CA ILE A 342 -11.73 -25.62 11.09
C ILE A 342 -10.36 -24.93 11.19
N HIS A 343 -9.41 -25.30 10.35
CA HIS A 343 -8.09 -24.68 10.34
C HIS A 343 -8.17 -23.18 10.03
N THR A 344 -8.98 -22.78 9.03
CA THR A 344 -9.21 -21.38 8.70
C THR A 344 -9.84 -20.63 9.88
N LEU A 345 -10.84 -21.22 10.55
CA LEU A 345 -11.49 -20.61 11.70
C LEU A 345 -10.52 -20.39 12.86
N LEU A 346 -9.77 -21.43 13.24
CA LEU A 346 -8.75 -21.33 14.31
C LEU A 346 -7.70 -20.27 14.00
N ARG A 347 -7.30 -20.21 12.75
CA ARG A 347 -6.36 -19.23 12.24
C ARG A 347 -6.91 -17.80 12.37
N MET A 348 -8.16 -17.58 11.98
CA MET A 348 -8.84 -16.28 12.10
C MET A 348 -8.96 -15.82 13.55
N ILE A 349 -9.29 -16.75 14.46
CA ILE A 349 -9.36 -16.47 15.90
C ILE A 349 -7.97 -16.06 16.41
N PHE A 350 -6.94 -16.80 16.05
CA PHE A 350 -5.56 -16.49 16.45
C PHE A 350 -5.11 -15.12 15.95
N ASP A 351 -5.34 -14.79 14.68
CA ASP A 351 -5.00 -13.49 14.11
C ASP A 351 -5.76 -12.35 14.79
N SER A 352 -7.04 -12.56 15.08
CA SER A 352 -7.85 -11.60 15.81
C SER A 352 -7.32 -11.37 17.24
N ILE A 353 -6.84 -12.41 17.91
CA ILE A 353 -6.20 -12.29 19.25
C ILE A 353 -4.88 -11.50 19.14
N GLN A 354 -4.07 -11.72 18.11
CA GLN A 354 -2.84 -10.94 17.91
C GLN A 354 -3.14 -9.46 17.61
N LEU A 355 -4.15 -9.20 16.77
CA LEU A 355 -4.62 -7.84 16.49
C LEU A 355 -5.23 -7.17 17.73
N ALA A 356 -5.92 -7.92 18.62
CA ALA A 356 -6.51 -7.38 19.82
C ALA A 356 -5.49 -6.76 20.79
N LYS A 357 -4.22 -7.17 20.73
CA LYS A 357 -3.15 -6.57 21.53
C LYS A 357 -2.90 -5.09 21.17
N LEU A 358 -3.11 -4.73 19.91
CA LEU A 358 -2.97 -3.36 19.40
C LEU A 358 -4.35 -2.69 19.20
N PHE A 359 -5.31 -3.42 18.65
CA PHE A 359 -6.59 -2.92 18.17
C PHE A 359 -7.76 -3.74 18.71
N PRO A 360 -8.06 -3.69 20.02
CA PRO A 360 -9.06 -4.58 20.63
C PRO A 360 -10.46 -4.39 20.07
N ARG A 361 -10.87 -3.15 19.76
CA ARG A 361 -12.18 -2.87 19.16
C ARG A 361 -12.29 -3.44 17.73
N PHE A 362 -11.28 -3.21 16.93
CA PHE A 362 -11.23 -3.73 15.56
C PHE A 362 -11.26 -5.27 15.56
N ALA A 363 -10.43 -5.92 16.39
CA ALA A 363 -10.39 -7.36 16.53
C ALA A 363 -11.74 -7.95 17.00
N PHE A 364 -12.45 -7.28 17.91
CA PHE A 364 -13.78 -7.68 18.35
C PHE A 364 -14.78 -7.72 17.19
N TYR A 365 -14.85 -6.65 16.38
CA TYR A 365 -15.75 -6.62 15.23
C TYR A 365 -15.35 -7.64 14.16
N THR A 366 -14.06 -7.92 14.00
CA THR A 366 -13.59 -8.95 13.09
C THR A 366 -14.03 -10.35 13.53
N ILE A 367 -13.98 -10.65 14.83
CA ILE A 367 -14.46 -11.92 15.38
C ILE A 367 -15.97 -12.06 15.18
N LEU A 368 -16.74 -11.01 15.42
CA LEU A 368 -18.20 -11.03 15.26
C LEU A 368 -18.63 -11.23 13.80
N SER A 369 -17.81 -10.85 12.83
CA SER A 369 -18.11 -11.01 11.39
C SER A 369 -17.81 -12.42 10.86
N ILE A 370 -17.15 -13.30 11.65
CA ILE A 370 -16.79 -14.65 11.24
C ILE A 370 -17.99 -15.52 10.81
N PRO A 371 -19.14 -15.54 11.52
CA PRO A 371 -20.29 -16.35 11.14
C PRO A 371 -20.99 -15.92 9.86
N LEU A 372 -20.92 -14.62 9.54
CA LEU A 372 -21.62 -14.03 8.39
C LEU A 372 -20.96 -14.37 7.04
N ALA A 373 -19.69 -14.71 7.05
CA ALA A 373 -18.94 -15.07 5.84
C ALA A 373 -19.21 -16.51 5.36
N SER A 374 -19.76 -17.37 6.23
CA SER A 374 -20.04 -18.77 5.88
C SER A 374 -21.35 -18.97 5.10
N THR A 375 -22.23 -17.97 5.08
CA THR A 375 -23.57 -18.08 4.48
C THR A 375 -23.69 -17.46 3.08
N SER A 376 -22.72 -16.65 2.65
CA SER A 376 -22.77 -15.97 1.34
C SER A 376 -22.14 -16.75 0.18
N THR A 377 -21.49 -17.89 0.44
CA THR A 377 -20.83 -18.70 -0.61
C THR A 377 -21.69 -19.85 -1.15
N GLU A 378 -22.95 -19.97 -0.72
CA GLU A 378 -23.88 -21.02 -1.20
C GLU A 378 -24.92 -20.54 -2.21
N LYS A 379 -24.87 -19.28 -2.68
CA LYS A 379 -25.79 -18.78 -3.72
C LYS A 379 -25.00 -18.05 -4.80
N SER A 380 -24.40 -18.80 -5.70
CA SER A 380 -24.18 -18.45 -7.12
C SER A 380 -23.72 -19.67 -7.87
#